data_b1325093c563cf0c649a0d73da04049b
#
_entry.id   b1325093c563cf0c649a0d73da04049b
#
_cell.length_a   1.000
_cell.length_b   1.000
_cell.length_c   1.000
_cell.angle_alpha   90.00
_cell.angle_beta   90.00
_cell.angle_gamma   90.00
#
_symmetry.space_group_name_H-M   'P 1'
#
loop_
_entity.id
_entity.type
_entity.pdbx_description
1 polymer ?
#
loop_
_entity_poly.entity_id
_entity_poly.type
_entity_poly.pdbx_seq_one_letter_code
_entity_poly.pdbx_strand_id
1 'polypeptide(L)'
;AKCRNFLDIHEAEALVITNPEILCWLFNIRASDIEFSPLVLANGLITKENAYLFTDASRIDSNLSDISIIPQDSLRQMIQEQQGKILFDDSLCSKYISDLIKQKKYQTVVNPCLLWKSCKNSVEIDNMIEGHVIDGVAVVEFLSFLVNEDLSSYSEYDLGIKLTEFRKLGRNYVTDSFPAIIGFQENGAIIHYRALKDSAKKITGNGLLLIDSGGQYLGATTDITRVVAIGKPQHEYSKYYTKILKGHLNLGMIKFPKESVTGANLDILARQFLWQEGKDYPHGTGHGVGSFLSVHEGPQNIS
;
A
#
# COMPACT_ATOMS: atom_id res chain seq x y z
N ALA A 1 -6.01 7.54 -23.20
CA ALA A 1 -6.62 8.86 -23.40
C ALA A 1 -6.09 9.92 -22.41
N LYS A 2 -6.22 9.76 -21.05
CA LYS A 2 -5.82 10.79 -20.06
C LYS A 2 -4.34 11.20 -20.16
N CYS A 3 -3.41 10.24 -20.30
CA CYS A 3 -1.98 10.56 -20.44
C CYS A 3 -1.70 11.37 -21.73
N ARG A 4 -2.34 11.03 -22.85
CA ARG A 4 -2.17 11.76 -24.10
C ARG A 4 -2.68 13.19 -23.99
N ASN A 5 -3.85 13.40 -23.38
CA ASN A 5 -4.34 14.76 -23.09
C ASN A 5 -3.38 15.54 -22.18
N PHE A 6 -2.75 14.87 -21.21
CA PHE A 6 -1.73 15.49 -20.37
C PHE A 6 -0.48 15.89 -21.15
N LEU A 7 -0.06 15.09 -22.13
CA LEU A 7 1.03 15.42 -23.06
C LEU A 7 0.67 16.66 -23.91
N ASP A 8 -0.56 16.74 -24.41
CA ASP A 8 -1.01 17.87 -25.23
C ASP A 8 -1.05 19.18 -24.42
N ILE A 9 -1.57 19.14 -23.17
CA ILE A 9 -1.58 20.32 -22.27
C ILE A 9 -0.16 20.85 -22.02
N HIS A 10 0.83 19.96 -21.91
CA HIS A 10 2.22 20.33 -21.66
C HIS A 10 3.03 20.55 -22.95
N GLU A 11 2.41 20.45 -24.13
CA GLU A 11 3.11 20.51 -25.43
C GLU A 11 4.31 19.54 -25.46
N ALA A 12 4.10 18.31 -24.96
CA ALA A 12 5.13 17.28 -24.83
C ALA A 12 4.88 16.12 -25.78
N GLU A 13 5.93 15.40 -26.10
CA GLU A 13 5.89 14.25 -27.00
C GLU A 13 5.78 12.94 -26.24
N ALA A 14 6.41 12.84 -25.09
CA ALA A 14 6.48 11.60 -24.31
C ALA A 14 6.38 11.82 -22.80
N LEU A 15 5.82 10.82 -22.09
CA LEU A 15 5.83 10.70 -20.63
C LEU A 15 6.56 9.41 -20.28
N VAL A 16 7.66 9.52 -19.53
CA VAL A 16 8.41 8.37 -19.00
C VAL A 16 7.85 8.00 -17.64
N ILE A 17 7.61 6.71 -17.42
CA ILE A 17 7.06 6.13 -16.20
C ILE A 17 8.03 5.07 -15.69
N THR A 18 8.59 5.29 -14.50
CA THR A 18 9.57 4.40 -13.86
C THR A 18 9.11 3.85 -12.52
N ASN A 19 8.04 4.43 -11.95
CA ASN A 19 7.46 3.92 -10.72
C ASN A 19 6.64 2.65 -11.00
N PRO A 20 6.96 1.50 -10.39
CA PRO A 20 6.29 0.22 -10.65
C PRO A 20 4.79 0.25 -10.34
N GLU A 21 4.37 0.96 -9.29
CA GLU A 21 2.97 1.04 -8.88
C GLU A 21 2.12 1.79 -9.90
N ILE A 22 2.63 2.94 -10.38
CA ILE A 22 1.97 3.72 -11.45
C ILE A 22 1.89 2.90 -12.73
N LEU A 23 2.98 2.21 -13.07
CA LEU A 23 3.05 1.38 -14.27
C LEU A 23 2.02 0.24 -14.22
N CYS A 24 1.98 -0.48 -13.10
CA CYS A 24 1.05 -1.59 -12.90
C CYS A 24 -0.41 -1.14 -12.95
N TRP A 25 -0.73 0.02 -12.35
CA TRP A 25 -2.06 0.59 -12.42
C TRP A 25 -2.45 1.02 -13.83
N LEU A 26 -1.57 1.77 -14.51
CA LEU A 26 -1.85 2.35 -15.82
C LEU A 26 -2.02 1.29 -16.91
N PHE A 27 -1.20 0.26 -16.90
CA PHE A 27 -1.24 -0.84 -17.87
C PHE A 27 -2.10 -2.03 -17.41
N ASN A 28 -2.66 -1.95 -16.22
CA ASN A 28 -3.47 -2.99 -15.59
C ASN A 28 -2.76 -4.35 -15.58
N ILE A 29 -1.49 -4.35 -15.23
CA ILE A 29 -0.65 -5.55 -15.11
C ILE A 29 -0.23 -5.78 -13.67
N ARG A 30 -0.02 -7.04 -13.31
CA ARG A 30 0.45 -7.45 -11.99
C ARG A 30 1.53 -8.50 -12.16
N ALA A 31 2.48 -8.56 -11.21
CA ALA A 31 3.53 -9.56 -11.14
C ALA A 31 3.91 -9.81 -9.68
N SER A 32 4.84 -10.70 -9.44
CA SER A 32 5.37 -11.04 -8.11
C SER A 32 6.86 -10.67 -7.96
N ASP A 33 7.29 -9.58 -8.58
CA ASP A 33 8.70 -9.17 -8.54
C ASP A 33 9.09 -8.57 -7.18
N ILE A 34 8.11 -8.07 -6.45
CA ILE A 34 8.28 -7.50 -5.11
C ILE A 34 7.45 -8.32 -4.12
N GLU A 35 8.12 -8.81 -3.08
CA GLU A 35 7.45 -9.57 -2.03
C GLU A 35 6.29 -8.75 -1.43
N PHE A 36 5.14 -9.38 -1.20
CA PHE A 36 3.91 -8.78 -0.68
C PHE A 36 3.22 -7.73 -1.58
N SER A 37 3.84 -7.32 -2.66
CA SER A 37 3.28 -6.30 -3.57
C SER A 37 3.14 -6.85 -4.98
N PRO A 38 1.95 -6.81 -5.59
CA PRO A 38 1.72 -7.40 -6.91
C PRO A 38 2.24 -6.48 -8.03
N LEU A 39 3.51 -6.13 -7.97
CA LEU A 39 4.14 -5.17 -8.87
C LEU A 39 5.14 -5.82 -9.82
N VAL A 40 5.26 -5.25 -11.02
CA VAL A 40 6.28 -5.57 -12.01
C VAL A 40 7.40 -4.54 -11.99
N LEU A 41 8.64 -5.00 -11.96
CA LEU A 41 9.83 -4.15 -12.12
C LEU A 41 10.10 -3.92 -13.61
N ALA A 42 9.51 -2.87 -14.15
CA ALA A 42 9.60 -2.47 -15.54
C ALA A 42 9.53 -0.95 -15.68
N ASN A 43 9.68 -0.45 -16.90
CA ASN A 43 9.51 0.96 -17.24
C ASN A 43 8.47 1.12 -18.33
N GLY A 44 7.89 2.31 -18.44
CA GLY A 44 6.93 2.67 -19.48
C GLY A 44 7.30 3.96 -20.19
N LEU A 45 6.87 4.07 -21.43
CA LEU A 45 6.93 5.27 -22.22
C LEU A 45 5.59 5.44 -22.92
N ILE A 46 4.92 6.57 -22.70
CA ILE A 46 3.68 6.93 -23.37
C ILE A 46 3.98 8.07 -24.32
N THR A 47 3.68 7.88 -25.59
CA THR A 47 3.71 8.93 -26.61
C THR A 47 2.28 9.32 -27.00
N LYS A 48 2.15 10.30 -27.90
CA LYS A 48 0.84 10.70 -28.45
C LYS A 48 0.14 9.55 -29.17
N GLU A 49 0.90 8.63 -29.78
CA GLU A 49 0.38 7.56 -30.60
C GLU A 49 0.46 6.19 -29.92
N ASN A 50 1.53 5.90 -29.20
CA ASN A 50 1.88 4.58 -28.71
C ASN A 50 2.07 4.54 -27.19
N ALA A 51 1.96 3.35 -26.63
CA ALA A 51 2.34 3.02 -25.26
C ALA A 51 3.32 1.85 -25.29
N TYR A 52 4.43 2.00 -24.57
CA TYR A 52 5.50 1.00 -24.55
C TYR A 52 5.73 0.53 -23.12
N LEU A 53 5.84 -0.80 -22.96
CA LEU A 53 6.24 -1.46 -21.73
C LEU A 53 7.62 -2.10 -21.97
N PHE A 54 8.62 -1.68 -21.20
CA PHE A 54 9.97 -2.18 -21.30
C PHE A 54 10.16 -3.35 -20.32
N THR A 55 10.02 -4.57 -20.84
CA THR A 55 10.17 -5.83 -20.07
C THR A 55 10.47 -6.97 -21.03
N ASP A 56 10.73 -8.16 -20.50
CA ASP A 56 10.84 -9.38 -21.29
C ASP A 56 9.43 -9.84 -21.71
N ALA A 57 9.21 -10.00 -23.01
CA ALA A 57 7.92 -10.44 -23.57
C ALA A 57 7.50 -11.83 -23.08
N SER A 58 8.43 -12.70 -22.72
CA SER A 58 8.14 -14.04 -22.18
C SER A 58 7.45 -14.00 -20.80
N ARG A 59 7.45 -12.87 -20.12
CA ARG A 59 6.82 -12.65 -18.83
C ARG A 59 5.34 -12.24 -18.92
N ILE A 60 4.83 -12.03 -20.12
CA ILE A 60 3.47 -11.53 -20.35
C ILE A 60 2.58 -12.67 -20.85
N ASP A 61 1.66 -13.09 -19.99
CA ASP A 61 0.71 -14.19 -20.29
C ASP A 61 -0.55 -13.72 -21.04
N SER A 62 -0.76 -12.39 -21.14
CA SER A 62 -1.97 -11.81 -21.72
C SER A 62 -1.66 -11.00 -22.97
N ASN A 63 -2.64 -10.91 -23.89
CA ASN A 63 -2.54 -10.03 -25.05
C ASN A 63 -2.83 -8.58 -24.61
N LEU A 64 -1.79 -7.73 -24.58
CA LEU A 64 -1.88 -6.31 -24.33
C LEU A 64 -2.00 -5.56 -25.68
N SER A 65 -3.18 -5.60 -26.30
CA SER A 65 -3.43 -5.13 -27.66
C SER A 65 -2.99 -3.68 -27.95
N ASP A 66 -3.01 -2.82 -26.94
CA ASP A 66 -2.73 -1.39 -27.09
C ASP A 66 -1.35 -0.98 -26.54
N ILE A 67 -0.50 -1.95 -26.17
CA ILE A 67 0.80 -1.75 -25.56
C ILE A 67 1.85 -2.55 -26.31
N SER A 68 2.88 -1.87 -26.78
CA SER A 68 4.04 -2.53 -27.39
C SER A 68 5.03 -2.98 -26.32
N ILE A 69 5.30 -4.28 -26.27
CA ILE A 69 6.28 -4.85 -25.34
C ILE A 69 7.64 -4.77 -26.00
N ILE A 70 8.59 -4.11 -25.35
CA ILE A 70 9.93 -3.80 -25.86
C ILE A 70 10.97 -4.31 -24.84
N PRO A 71 12.10 -4.88 -25.26
CA PRO A 71 13.17 -5.28 -24.37
C PRO A 71 13.62 -4.12 -23.47
N GLN A 72 13.91 -4.42 -22.19
CA GLN A 72 14.23 -3.39 -21.18
C GLN A 72 15.43 -2.51 -21.57
N ASP A 73 16.42 -3.08 -22.23
CA ASP A 73 17.64 -2.38 -22.67
C ASP A 73 17.36 -1.31 -23.73
N SER A 74 16.22 -1.38 -24.42
CA SER A 74 15.83 -0.44 -25.47
C SER A 74 15.35 0.91 -24.93
N LEU A 75 15.03 1.02 -23.63
CA LEU A 75 14.54 2.28 -23.03
C LEU A 75 15.48 3.46 -23.30
N ARG A 76 16.79 3.24 -23.13
CA ARG A 76 17.81 4.27 -23.40
C ARG A 76 17.73 4.80 -24.83
N GLN A 77 17.70 3.91 -25.79
CA GLN A 77 17.61 4.26 -27.20
C GLN A 77 16.34 5.04 -27.49
N MET A 78 15.19 4.55 -27.01
CA MET A 78 13.92 5.20 -27.26
C MET A 78 13.81 6.59 -26.61
N ILE A 79 14.41 6.82 -25.46
CA ILE A 79 14.52 8.16 -24.86
C ILE A 79 15.41 9.05 -25.76
N GLN A 80 16.52 8.55 -26.27
CA GLN A 80 17.42 9.31 -27.14
C GLN A 80 16.80 9.67 -28.49
N GLU A 81 15.92 8.85 -29.02
CA GLU A 81 15.22 9.05 -30.28
C GLU A 81 14.09 10.10 -30.20
N GLN A 82 13.59 10.43 -29.01
CA GLN A 82 12.55 11.46 -28.85
C GLN A 82 13.06 12.82 -29.32
N GLN A 83 12.29 13.46 -30.20
CA GLN A 83 12.66 14.77 -30.77
C GLN A 83 12.08 15.94 -29.98
N GLY A 84 10.92 15.75 -29.37
CA GLY A 84 10.20 16.77 -28.60
C GLY A 84 10.49 16.74 -27.11
N LYS A 85 9.63 17.43 -26.35
CA LYS A 85 9.73 17.53 -24.89
C LYS A 85 9.32 16.22 -24.23
N ILE A 86 10.13 15.75 -23.28
CA ILE A 86 9.87 14.57 -22.46
C ILE A 86 9.41 15.02 -21.06
N LEU A 87 8.28 14.52 -20.61
CA LEU A 87 7.81 14.66 -19.24
C LEU A 87 8.26 13.47 -18.39
N PHE A 88 8.63 13.73 -17.16
CA PHE A 88 8.89 12.68 -16.16
C PHE A 88 8.81 13.23 -14.73
N ASP A 89 8.58 12.36 -13.77
CA ASP A 89 8.62 12.68 -12.34
C ASP A 89 10.02 12.37 -11.80
N ASP A 90 10.82 13.42 -11.54
CA ASP A 90 12.21 13.28 -11.10
C ASP A 90 12.30 12.64 -9.69
N SER A 91 11.26 12.82 -8.86
CA SER A 91 11.20 12.24 -7.52
C SER A 91 10.95 10.73 -7.51
N LEU A 92 10.39 10.21 -8.60
CA LEU A 92 10.06 8.79 -8.78
C LEU A 92 10.99 8.09 -9.79
N CYS A 93 12.02 8.79 -10.25
CA CYS A 93 12.91 8.31 -11.31
C CYS A 93 14.29 7.94 -10.75
N SER A 94 14.87 6.85 -11.26
CA SER A 94 16.26 6.53 -10.91
C SER A 94 17.20 7.62 -11.44
N LYS A 95 18.30 7.86 -10.72
CA LYS A 95 19.33 8.83 -11.13
C LYS A 95 19.80 8.59 -12.57
N TYR A 96 20.01 7.33 -12.96
CA TYR A 96 20.44 6.97 -14.31
C TYR A 96 19.45 7.43 -15.38
N ILE A 97 18.16 7.15 -15.23
CA ILE A 97 17.13 7.54 -16.21
C ILE A 97 16.91 9.04 -16.18
N SER A 98 16.91 9.66 -15.00
CA SER A 98 16.82 11.11 -14.84
C SER A 98 17.93 11.83 -15.62
N ASP A 99 19.19 11.43 -15.45
CA ASP A 99 20.32 12.02 -16.15
C ASP A 99 20.23 11.81 -17.67
N LEU A 100 19.71 10.69 -18.12
CA LEU A 100 19.50 10.42 -19.53
C LEU A 100 18.45 11.35 -20.14
N ILE A 101 17.31 11.55 -19.45
CA ILE A 101 16.24 12.44 -19.90
C ILE A 101 16.71 13.90 -19.90
N LYS A 102 17.49 14.31 -18.90
CA LYS A 102 18.01 15.68 -18.78
C LYS A 102 18.99 16.10 -19.88
N GLN A 103 19.46 15.16 -20.69
CA GLN A 103 20.24 15.45 -21.92
C GLN A 103 19.36 15.84 -23.11
N LYS A 104 18.04 15.76 -22.97
CA LYS A 104 17.04 16.07 -24.00
C LYS A 104 16.26 17.35 -23.61
N LYS A 105 15.32 17.77 -24.45
CA LYS A 105 14.32 18.76 -24.06
C LYS A 105 13.35 18.08 -23.09
N TYR A 106 13.28 18.55 -21.85
CA TYR A 106 12.48 17.92 -20.81
C TYR A 106 11.70 18.93 -19.96
N GLN A 107 10.75 18.40 -19.21
CA GLN A 107 10.10 19.09 -18.11
C GLN A 107 9.82 18.08 -16.99
N THR A 108 10.18 18.45 -15.76
CA THR A 108 9.79 17.69 -14.57
C THR A 108 8.35 18.03 -14.19
N VAL A 109 7.58 17.01 -13.87
CA VAL A 109 6.17 17.12 -13.48
C VAL A 109 5.90 16.13 -12.33
N VAL A 110 4.92 16.43 -11.49
CA VAL A 110 4.33 15.39 -10.64
C VAL A 110 3.55 14.45 -11.55
N ASN A 111 3.81 13.15 -11.46
CA ASN A 111 3.14 12.19 -12.32
C ASN A 111 1.63 12.20 -12.08
N PRO A 112 0.80 12.54 -13.09
CA PRO A 112 -0.65 12.68 -12.90
C PRO A 112 -1.35 11.37 -12.51
N CYS A 113 -0.73 10.23 -12.80
CA CYS A 113 -1.28 8.93 -12.45
C CYS A 113 -1.30 8.70 -10.92
N LEU A 114 -0.47 9.39 -10.14
CA LEU A 114 -0.54 9.34 -8.67
C LEU A 114 -1.93 9.72 -8.17
N LEU A 115 -2.45 10.86 -8.63
CA LEU A 115 -3.78 11.31 -8.26
C LEU A 115 -4.88 10.47 -8.91
N TRP A 116 -4.71 10.07 -10.17
CA TRP A 116 -5.75 9.31 -10.88
C TRP A 116 -5.99 7.95 -10.28
N LYS A 117 -4.93 7.22 -9.84
CA LYS A 117 -5.07 5.92 -9.19
C LYS A 117 -5.58 6.02 -7.75
N SER A 118 -5.29 7.12 -7.05
CA SER A 118 -5.78 7.33 -5.70
C SER A 118 -7.30 7.58 -5.66
N CYS A 119 -7.88 8.10 -6.75
CA CYS A 119 -9.31 8.27 -6.94
C CYS A 119 -9.89 7.03 -7.62
N LYS A 120 -10.22 6.00 -6.82
CA LYS A 120 -10.71 4.71 -7.31
C LYS A 120 -11.99 4.86 -8.15
N ASN A 121 -12.05 4.12 -9.24
CA ASN A 121 -13.26 3.98 -10.02
C ASN A 121 -14.24 2.99 -9.36
N SER A 122 -15.46 2.85 -9.92
CA SER A 122 -16.49 2.00 -9.31
C SER A 122 -16.07 0.53 -9.19
N VAL A 123 -15.38 -0.01 -10.18
CA VAL A 123 -14.91 -1.40 -10.18
C VAL A 123 -13.84 -1.62 -9.09
N GLU A 124 -12.90 -0.68 -8.96
CA GLU A 124 -11.89 -0.72 -7.90
C GLU A 124 -12.54 -0.60 -6.51
N ILE A 125 -13.57 0.26 -6.35
CA ILE A 125 -14.30 0.39 -5.09
C ILE A 125 -15.04 -0.90 -4.75
N ASP A 126 -15.78 -1.49 -5.68
CA ASP A 126 -16.54 -2.72 -5.47
C ASP A 126 -15.59 -3.88 -5.08
N ASN A 127 -14.47 -4.01 -5.78
CA ASN A 127 -13.45 -5.01 -5.47
C ASN A 127 -12.82 -4.79 -4.08
N MET A 128 -12.53 -3.53 -3.70
CA MET A 128 -12.00 -3.21 -2.38
C MET A 128 -13.01 -3.54 -1.28
N ILE A 129 -14.29 -3.27 -1.46
CA ILE A 129 -15.36 -3.65 -0.53
C ILE A 129 -15.42 -5.16 -0.38
N GLU A 130 -15.47 -5.89 -1.49
CA GLU A 130 -15.51 -7.35 -1.49
C GLU A 130 -14.27 -7.97 -0.82
N GLY A 131 -13.07 -7.49 -1.18
CA GLY A 131 -11.82 -7.96 -0.59
C GLY A 131 -11.75 -7.75 0.92
N HIS A 132 -12.24 -6.60 1.42
CA HIS A 132 -12.33 -6.34 2.86
C HIS A 132 -13.36 -7.20 3.59
N VAL A 133 -14.46 -7.58 2.94
CA VAL A 133 -15.43 -8.55 3.50
C VAL A 133 -14.78 -9.93 3.62
N ILE A 134 -14.08 -10.39 2.59
CA ILE A 134 -13.42 -11.69 2.59
C ILE A 134 -12.31 -11.73 3.66
N ASP A 135 -11.44 -10.73 3.70
CA ASP A 135 -10.37 -10.63 4.69
C ASP A 135 -10.93 -10.45 6.11
N GLY A 136 -12.02 -9.70 6.25
CA GLY A 136 -12.72 -9.52 7.52
C GLY A 136 -13.21 -10.84 8.12
N VAL A 137 -13.67 -11.78 7.30
CA VAL A 137 -14.03 -13.13 7.75
C VAL A 137 -12.81 -13.85 8.32
N ALA A 138 -11.69 -13.86 7.60
CA ALA A 138 -10.45 -14.50 8.06
C ALA A 138 -9.94 -13.89 9.39
N VAL A 139 -10.01 -12.56 9.51
CA VAL A 139 -9.64 -11.86 10.76
C VAL A 139 -10.57 -12.23 11.91
N VAL A 140 -11.89 -12.30 11.68
CA VAL A 140 -12.87 -12.70 12.73
C VAL A 140 -12.67 -14.13 13.17
N GLU A 141 -12.43 -15.06 12.25
CA GLU A 141 -12.10 -16.46 12.56
C GLU A 141 -10.80 -16.55 13.36
N PHE A 142 -9.78 -15.80 13.00
CA PHE A 142 -8.53 -15.72 13.77
C PHE A 142 -8.76 -15.12 15.17
N LEU A 143 -9.56 -14.06 15.31
CA LEU A 143 -9.91 -13.50 16.62
C LEU A 143 -10.69 -14.50 17.47
N SER A 144 -11.59 -15.28 16.87
CA SER A 144 -12.28 -16.39 17.57
C SER A 144 -11.31 -17.47 18.03
N PHE A 145 -10.35 -17.85 17.18
CA PHE A 145 -9.26 -18.76 17.55
C PHE A 145 -8.49 -18.26 18.77
N LEU A 146 -8.07 -16.99 18.79
CA LEU A 146 -7.31 -16.40 19.90
C LEU A 146 -8.08 -16.41 21.24
N VAL A 147 -9.40 -16.35 21.21
CA VAL A 147 -10.24 -16.35 22.42
C VAL A 147 -10.53 -17.75 22.96
N ASN A 148 -10.59 -18.76 22.07
CA ASN A 148 -11.03 -20.12 22.42
C ASN A 148 -9.88 -21.12 22.61
N GLU A 149 -8.67 -20.79 22.15
CA GLU A 149 -7.54 -21.71 22.21
C GLU A 149 -6.54 -21.37 23.34
N ASP A 150 -5.84 -22.35 23.83
CA ASP A 150 -4.67 -22.14 24.70
C ASP A 150 -3.48 -21.66 23.88
N LEU A 151 -3.16 -20.39 24.04
CA LEU A 151 -2.08 -19.74 23.28
C LEU A 151 -0.68 -20.00 23.84
N SER A 152 -0.54 -20.69 24.98
CA SER A 152 0.76 -20.87 25.66
C SER A 152 1.82 -21.59 24.83
N SER A 153 1.40 -22.42 23.88
CA SER A 153 2.28 -23.12 22.93
C SER A 153 2.69 -22.26 21.73
N TYR A 154 1.98 -21.16 21.45
CA TYR A 154 2.20 -20.29 20.29
C TYR A 154 3.19 -19.17 20.61
N SER A 155 3.96 -18.79 19.61
CA SER A 155 4.73 -17.55 19.59
C SER A 155 4.04 -16.50 18.68
N GLU A 156 4.51 -15.26 18.75
CA GLU A 156 4.10 -14.21 17.81
C GLU A 156 4.27 -14.64 16.35
N TYR A 157 5.37 -15.34 16.02
CA TYR A 157 5.61 -15.89 14.69
C TYR A 157 4.57 -16.95 14.30
N ASP A 158 4.27 -17.89 15.21
CA ASP A 158 3.29 -18.94 14.95
C ASP A 158 1.90 -18.37 14.72
N LEU A 159 1.51 -17.31 15.45
CA LEU A 159 0.24 -16.61 15.25
C LEU A 159 0.17 -15.88 13.90
N GLY A 160 1.30 -15.31 13.43
CA GLY A 160 1.36 -14.72 12.09
C GLY A 160 1.11 -15.75 10.98
N ILE A 161 1.73 -16.93 11.09
CA ILE A 161 1.50 -18.05 10.17
C ILE A 161 0.02 -18.50 10.23
N LYS A 162 -0.54 -18.60 11.44
CA LYS A 162 -1.91 -19.02 11.66
C LYS A 162 -2.91 -18.06 11.00
N LEU A 163 -2.69 -16.75 11.10
CA LEU A 163 -3.53 -15.76 10.44
C LEU A 163 -3.48 -15.89 8.91
N THR A 164 -2.29 -16.11 8.34
CA THR A 164 -2.13 -16.38 6.91
C THR A 164 -2.87 -17.67 6.49
N GLU A 165 -2.92 -18.71 7.34
CA GLU A 165 -3.70 -19.92 7.06
C GLU A 165 -5.20 -19.62 6.93
N PHE A 166 -5.78 -18.79 7.82
CA PHE A 166 -7.17 -18.36 7.69
C PHE A 166 -7.41 -17.58 6.41
N ARG A 167 -6.52 -16.66 6.02
CA ARG A 167 -6.62 -15.89 4.77
C ARG A 167 -6.61 -16.77 3.53
N LYS A 168 -5.80 -17.83 3.51
CA LYS A 168 -5.73 -18.80 2.40
C LYS A 168 -7.04 -19.52 2.12
N LEU A 169 -7.97 -19.55 3.07
CA LEU A 169 -9.31 -20.10 2.85
C LEU A 169 -10.23 -19.13 2.10
N GLY A 170 -9.88 -17.85 2.07
CA GLY A 170 -10.62 -16.81 1.38
C GLY A 170 -10.49 -16.91 -0.14
N ARG A 171 -11.61 -16.72 -0.87
CA ARG A 171 -11.55 -16.66 -2.32
C ARG A 171 -10.67 -15.50 -2.79
N ASN A 172 -10.01 -15.68 -3.95
CA ASN A 172 -9.16 -14.66 -4.59
C ASN A 172 -7.95 -14.21 -3.77
N TYR A 173 -7.63 -14.86 -2.65
CA TYR A 173 -6.39 -14.59 -1.91
C TYR A 173 -5.17 -14.96 -2.76
N VAL A 174 -4.19 -14.07 -2.79
CA VAL A 174 -2.93 -14.25 -3.55
C VAL A 174 -1.74 -14.41 -2.60
N THR A 175 -1.57 -13.47 -1.69
CA THR A 175 -0.49 -13.45 -0.69
C THR A 175 -0.85 -12.46 0.43
N ASP A 176 -0.05 -12.37 1.49
CA ASP A 176 -0.17 -11.27 2.45
C ASP A 176 0.22 -9.93 1.77
N SER A 177 -0.32 -8.80 2.23
CA SER A 177 0.01 -7.47 1.71
C SER A 177 1.26 -6.85 2.35
N PHE A 178 1.67 -7.41 3.50
CA PHE A 178 2.93 -7.15 4.21
C PHE A 178 3.16 -8.26 5.24
N PRO A 179 4.39 -8.40 5.78
CA PRO A 179 4.64 -9.37 6.86
C PRO A 179 3.77 -9.05 8.06
N ALA A 180 2.94 -9.98 8.52
CA ALA A 180 2.06 -9.75 9.65
C ALA A 180 2.85 -9.30 10.89
N ILE A 181 2.43 -8.21 11.49
CA ILE A 181 2.96 -7.68 12.74
C ILE A 181 2.12 -8.26 13.87
N ILE A 182 2.69 -9.20 14.59
CA ILE A 182 2.09 -9.78 15.78
C ILE A 182 2.99 -9.40 16.96
N GLY A 183 2.58 -8.42 17.74
CA GLY A 183 3.37 -7.88 18.84
C GLY A 183 2.71 -8.07 20.18
N PHE A 184 3.29 -8.93 21.05
CA PHE A 184 2.79 -9.17 22.39
C PHE A 184 3.52 -8.30 23.42
N GLN A 185 2.75 -7.62 24.27
CA GLN A 185 3.25 -6.71 25.31
C GLN A 185 4.13 -5.60 24.70
N GLU A 186 5.41 -5.46 25.15
CA GLU A 186 6.33 -4.42 24.68
C GLU A 186 6.62 -4.48 23.18
N ASN A 187 6.55 -5.66 22.54
CA ASN A 187 6.78 -5.80 21.10
C ASN A 187 5.69 -5.09 20.27
N GLY A 188 4.47 -4.95 20.82
CA GLY A 188 3.39 -4.17 20.18
C GLY A 188 3.66 -2.67 20.12
N ALA A 189 4.67 -2.15 20.83
CA ALA A 189 5.09 -0.75 20.76
C ALA A 189 6.19 -0.50 19.71
N ILE A 190 6.73 -1.55 19.09
CA ILE A 190 7.78 -1.44 18.08
C ILE A 190 7.11 -1.27 16.72
N ILE A 191 7.32 -0.10 16.09
CA ILE A 191 6.76 0.19 14.77
C ILE A 191 7.37 -0.75 13.74
N HIS A 192 6.51 -1.35 12.87
CA HIS A 192 6.90 -2.37 11.90
C HIS A 192 7.64 -3.56 12.52
N TYR A 193 7.24 -3.95 13.76
CA TYR A 193 7.78 -5.13 14.42
C TYR A 193 7.71 -6.36 13.52
N ARG A 194 8.78 -7.13 13.50
CA ARG A 194 8.83 -8.39 12.76
C ARG A 194 9.18 -9.55 13.70
N ALA A 195 8.22 -10.39 13.96
CA ALA A 195 8.43 -11.62 14.71
C ALA A 195 9.26 -12.62 13.87
N LEU A 196 10.46 -12.93 14.31
CA LEU A 196 11.32 -13.93 13.66
C LEU A 196 11.19 -15.27 14.40
N LYS A 197 11.22 -16.38 13.67
CA LYS A 197 11.00 -17.74 14.19
C LYS A 197 11.81 -18.05 15.46
N ASP A 198 13.08 -17.63 15.46
CA ASP A 198 14.04 -17.98 16.53
C ASP A 198 14.02 -17.01 17.72
N SER A 199 13.37 -15.84 17.59
CA SER A 199 13.34 -14.78 18.63
C SER A 199 11.94 -14.32 19.01
N ALA A 200 10.89 -14.82 18.36
CA ALA A 200 9.51 -14.44 18.63
C ALA A 200 9.10 -14.82 20.06
N LYS A 201 8.42 -13.90 20.73
CA LYS A 201 7.96 -14.06 22.10
C LYS A 201 6.82 -15.08 22.17
N LYS A 202 6.82 -15.92 23.21
CA LYS A 202 5.69 -16.81 23.53
C LYS A 202 4.53 -16.02 24.12
N ILE A 203 3.31 -16.42 23.77
CA ILE A 203 2.08 -15.77 24.25
C ILE A 203 1.71 -16.32 25.62
N THR A 204 2.38 -15.81 26.65
CA THR A 204 2.19 -16.29 28.04
C THR A 204 1.95 -15.13 29.01
N GLY A 205 1.08 -15.35 29.99
CA GLY A 205 0.75 -14.34 30.99
C GLY A 205 -0.33 -13.35 30.53
N ASN A 206 -0.24 -12.13 31.04
CA ASN A 206 -1.24 -11.07 30.80
C ASN A 206 -0.66 -9.94 29.95
N GLY A 207 -1.42 -9.41 29.01
CA GLY A 207 -0.97 -8.27 28.20
C GLY A 207 -1.89 -7.94 27.03
N LEU A 208 -1.41 -7.07 26.17
CA LEU A 208 -2.04 -6.78 24.89
C LEU A 208 -1.29 -7.51 23.77
N LEU A 209 -2.04 -8.04 22.84
CA LEU A 209 -1.56 -8.57 21.56
C LEU A 209 -2.00 -7.62 20.45
N LEU A 210 -1.05 -6.91 19.86
CA LEU A 210 -1.29 -6.11 18.66
C LEU A 210 -1.16 -7.02 17.44
N ILE A 211 -2.12 -6.92 16.54
CA ILE A 211 -2.21 -7.69 15.29
C ILE A 211 -2.41 -6.68 14.17
N ASP A 212 -1.39 -6.49 13.35
CA ASP A 212 -1.46 -5.64 12.18
C ASP A 212 -1.07 -6.45 10.94
N SER A 213 -1.99 -6.55 9.99
CA SER A 213 -1.87 -7.52 8.91
C SER A 213 -2.83 -7.22 7.76
N GLY A 214 -2.52 -7.73 6.60
CA GLY A 214 -3.38 -7.58 5.44
C GLY A 214 -3.12 -8.63 4.38
N GLY A 215 -3.97 -8.69 3.37
CA GLY A 215 -3.88 -9.61 2.25
C GLY A 215 -3.99 -8.92 0.90
N GLN A 216 -3.35 -9.52 -0.09
CA GLN A 216 -3.54 -9.23 -1.50
C GLN A 216 -4.61 -10.17 -2.05
N TYR A 217 -5.68 -9.61 -2.56
CA TYR A 217 -6.78 -10.32 -3.22
C TYR A 217 -6.88 -9.83 -4.67
N LEU A 218 -7.36 -10.66 -5.59
CA LEU A 218 -7.59 -10.20 -6.97
C LEU A 218 -8.55 -9.00 -6.96
N GLY A 219 -8.01 -7.81 -7.26
CA GLY A 219 -8.73 -6.53 -7.26
C GLY A 219 -8.70 -5.76 -5.96
N ALA A 220 -8.11 -6.28 -4.85
CA ALA A 220 -8.07 -5.57 -3.57
C ALA A 220 -6.77 -5.79 -2.79
N THR A 221 -6.41 -4.81 -1.98
CA THR A 221 -5.38 -4.91 -0.94
C THR A 221 -6.02 -4.53 0.39
N THR A 222 -5.78 -5.30 1.45
CA THR A 222 -6.30 -5.01 2.79
C THR A 222 -5.17 -4.67 3.76
N ASP A 223 -5.53 -3.91 4.80
CA ASP A 223 -4.67 -3.49 5.88
C ASP A 223 -5.55 -3.31 7.13
N ILE A 224 -5.41 -4.19 8.11
CA ILE A 224 -6.32 -4.27 9.26
C ILE A 224 -5.52 -4.45 10.53
N THR A 225 -5.64 -3.50 11.47
CA THR A 225 -5.07 -3.60 12.81
C THR A 225 -6.14 -3.92 13.85
N ARG A 226 -5.84 -4.84 14.78
CA ARG A 226 -6.62 -5.13 15.97
C ARG A 226 -5.72 -5.30 17.20
N VAL A 227 -6.26 -4.98 18.37
CA VAL A 227 -5.61 -5.23 19.65
C VAL A 227 -6.49 -6.13 20.50
N VAL A 228 -5.94 -7.22 20.99
CA VAL A 228 -6.64 -8.23 21.79
C VAL A 228 -6.02 -8.30 23.18
N ALA A 229 -6.88 -8.37 24.20
CA ALA A 229 -6.45 -8.61 25.56
C ALA A 229 -6.17 -10.12 25.80
N ILE A 230 -4.96 -10.43 26.24
CA ILE A 230 -4.59 -11.77 26.67
C ILE A 230 -4.60 -11.78 28.21
N GLY A 231 -5.38 -12.67 28.79
CA GLY A 231 -5.57 -12.73 30.24
C GLY A 231 -6.21 -11.45 30.80
N LYS A 232 -5.64 -10.89 31.85
CA LYS A 232 -6.12 -9.67 32.52
C LYS A 232 -5.08 -8.55 32.34
N PRO A 233 -5.21 -7.72 31.29
CA PRO A 233 -4.28 -6.59 31.08
C PRO A 233 -4.45 -5.52 32.16
N GLN A 234 -3.43 -4.65 32.31
CA GLN A 234 -3.47 -3.54 33.26
C GLN A 234 -4.58 -2.55 32.87
N HIS A 235 -5.24 -1.97 33.89
CA HIS A 235 -6.33 -1.00 33.68
C HIS A 235 -5.90 0.22 32.87
N GLU A 236 -4.66 0.63 32.97
CA GLU A 236 -4.10 1.76 32.19
C GLU A 236 -4.22 1.54 30.68
N TYR A 237 -4.09 0.30 30.19
CA TYR A 237 -4.24 0.00 28.77
C TYR A 237 -5.64 0.31 28.23
N SER A 238 -6.69 0.06 29.02
CA SER A 238 -8.06 0.41 28.64
C SER A 238 -8.26 1.92 28.52
N LYS A 239 -7.58 2.72 29.35
CA LYS A 239 -7.60 4.17 29.26
C LYS A 239 -7.03 4.66 27.93
N TYR A 240 -5.83 4.22 27.57
CA TYR A 240 -5.19 4.65 26.31
C TYR A 240 -5.86 4.06 25.07
N TYR A 241 -6.30 2.81 25.12
CA TYR A 241 -7.11 2.22 24.07
C TYR A 241 -8.34 3.06 23.76
N THR A 242 -9.06 3.50 24.80
CA THR A 242 -10.25 4.36 24.64
C THR A 242 -9.89 5.70 24.02
N LYS A 243 -8.76 6.32 24.37
CA LYS A 243 -8.33 7.59 23.79
C LYS A 243 -7.96 7.45 22.31
N ILE A 244 -7.26 6.39 21.96
CA ILE A 244 -6.93 6.07 20.55
C ILE A 244 -8.22 5.81 19.77
N LEU A 245 -9.14 5.02 20.31
CA LEU A 245 -10.44 4.76 19.68
C LEU A 245 -11.25 6.04 19.45
N LYS A 246 -11.25 6.98 20.42
CA LYS A 246 -11.88 8.29 20.23
C LYS A 246 -11.26 9.07 19.07
N GLY A 247 -9.93 9.09 18.97
CA GLY A 247 -9.22 9.72 17.86
C GLY A 247 -9.57 9.08 16.51
N HIS A 248 -9.57 7.75 16.45
CA HIS A 248 -9.94 6.97 15.27
C HIS A 248 -11.38 7.27 14.81
N LEU A 249 -12.35 7.23 15.73
CA LEU A 249 -13.75 7.53 15.42
C LEU A 249 -13.95 8.99 15.01
N ASN A 250 -13.27 9.92 15.68
CA ASN A 250 -13.34 11.34 15.35
C ASN A 250 -12.84 11.61 13.94
N LEU A 251 -11.72 10.99 13.56
CA LEU A 251 -11.18 11.05 12.19
C LEU A 251 -12.14 10.41 11.17
N GLY A 252 -12.74 9.26 11.49
CA GLY A 252 -13.66 8.55 10.59
C GLY A 252 -15.01 9.25 10.37
N MET A 253 -15.44 10.11 11.31
CA MET A 253 -16.72 10.80 11.24
C MET A 253 -16.65 12.22 10.70
N ILE A 254 -15.45 12.80 10.57
CA ILE A 254 -15.30 14.20 10.16
C ILE A 254 -15.75 14.43 8.71
N LYS A 255 -16.45 15.54 8.50
CA LYS A 255 -16.71 16.09 7.15
C LYS A 255 -15.89 17.36 7.00
N PHE A 256 -15.19 17.48 5.89
CA PHE A 256 -14.28 18.60 5.63
C PHE A 256 -14.39 19.09 4.18
N PRO A 257 -14.02 20.37 3.93
CA PRO A 257 -14.00 20.92 2.57
C PRO A 257 -13.00 20.19 1.67
N LYS A 258 -13.40 19.86 0.45
CA LYS A 258 -12.65 19.03 -0.50
C LYS A 258 -11.28 19.59 -0.86
N GLU A 259 -11.14 20.91 -1.00
CA GLU A 259 -9.94 21.50 -1.62
C GLU A 259 -9.01 22.22 -0.62
N SER A 260 -9.48 22.48 0.60
CA SER A 260 -8.73 23.32 1.57
C SER A 260 -8.17 22.53 2.76
N VAL A 261 -8.52 21.25 2.91
CA VAL A 261 -8.11 20.40 4.03
C VAL A 261 -7.25 19.26 3.53
N THR A 262 -6.09 19.10 4.16
CA THR A 262 -5.14 18.02 3.86
C THR A 262 -5.11 16.99 4.99
N GLY A 263 -4.46 15.86 4.76
CA GLY A 263 -4.25 14.84 5.80
C GLY A 263 -3.52 15.38 7.02
N ALA A 264 -2.57 16.30 6.85
CA ALA A 264 -1.89 16.96 7.97
C ALA A 264 -2.84 17.77 8.88
N ASN A 265 -3.90 18.36 8.33
CA ASN A 265 -4.92 19.03 9.13
C ASN A 265 -5.78 18.02 9.91
N LEU A 266 -6.01 16.84 9.32
CA LEU A 266 -6.84 15.80 9.91
C LEU A 266 -6.11 15.01 11.01
N ASP A 267 -4.79 14.91 10.94
CA ASP A 267 -3.94 14.18 11.89
C ASP A 267 -4.15 14.62 13.34
N ILE A 268 -4.35 15.92 13.55
CA ILE A 268 -4.64 16.52 14.86
C ILE A 268 -5.87 15.87 15.52
N LEU A 269 -6.89 15.54 14.72
CA LEU A 269 -8.14 14.93 15.22
C LEU A 269 -7.92 13.55 15.82
N ALA A 270 -6.97 12.81 15.32
CA ALA A 270 -6.59 11.50 15.85
C ALA A 270 -5.75 11.63 17.13
N ARG A 271 -4.79 12.58 17.17
CA ARG A 271 -3.80 12.72 18.25
C ARG A 271 -4.31 13.46 19.48
N GLN A 272 -5.30 14.36 19.36
CA GLN A 272 -5.70 15.30 20.39
C GLN A 272 -6.01 14.66 21.77
N PHE A 273 -6.59 13.45 21.80
CA PHE A 273 -6.95 12.78 23.05
C PHE A 273 -5.73 12.19 23.77
N LEU A 274 -4.65 11.89 23.07
CA LEU A 274 -3.35 11.52 23.66
C LEU A 274 -2.59 12.76 24.14
N TRP A 275 -2.60 13.85 23.37
CA TRP A 275 -1.95 15.10 23.75
C TRP A 275 -2.48 15.68 25.04
N GLN A 276 -3.79 15.51 25.37
CA GLN A 276 -4.37 15.87 26.66
C GLN A 276 -3.72 15.16 27.86
N GLU A 277 -3.02 14.06 27.63
CA GLU A 277 -2.28 13.30 28.64
C GLU A 277 -0.75 13.46 28.49
N GLY A 278 -0.31 14.38 27.65
CA GLY A 278 1.12 14.55 27.35
C GLY A 278 1.74 13.35 26.65
N LYS A 279 0.93 12.56 25.90
CA LYS A 279 1.37 11.38 25.14
C LYS A 279 1.19 11.63 23.65
N ASP A 280 1.98 10.90 22.85
CA ASP A 280 1.89 10.89 21.39
C ASP A 280 2.42 9.55 20.87
N TYR A 281 2.27 9.31 19.54
CA TYR A 281 2.89 8.19 18.82
C TYR A 281 3.79 8.72 17.70
N PRO A 282 5.00 8.13 17.51
CA PRO A 282 6.03 8.67 16.61
C PRO A 282 5.92 8.11 15.17
N HIS A 283 4.70 7.98 14.64
CA HIS A 283 4.45 7.50 13.28
C HIS A 283 3.27 8.24 12.64
N GLY A 284 3.05 8.07 11.33
CA GLY A 284 1.88 8.60 10.65
C GLY A 284 0.58 7.95 11.14
N THR A 285 -0.53 8.69 11.08
CA THR A 285 -1.86 8.22 11.50
C THR A 285 -2.51 7.35 10.43
N GLY A 286 -2.25 7.64 9.15
CA GLY A 286 -2.88 6.87 8.08
C GLY A 286 -2.30 7.16 6.70
N HIS A 287 -2.67 6.31 5.75
CA HIS A 287 -2.21 6.35 4.37
C HIS A 287 -3.28 5.82 3.41
N GLY A 288 -3.09 6.02 2.11
CA GLY A 288 -3.88 5.36 1.09
C GLY A 288 -3.52 3.88 0.95
N VAL A 289 -4.43 3.11 0.36
CA VAL A 289 -4.23 1.69 0.05
C VAL A 289 -4.49 1.45 -1.43
N GLY A 290 -3.60 0.72 -2.09
CA GLY A 290 -3.74 0.37 -3.50
C GLY A 290 -4.87 -0.64 -3.75
N SER A 291 -5.39 -0.67 -4.98
CA SER A 291 -6.38 -1.67 -5.42
C SER A 291 -5.64 -2.83 -6.10
N PHE A 292 -5.29 -3.87 -5.34
CA PHE A 292 -4.38 -4.94 -5.73
C PHE A 292 -3.04 -4.36 -6.24
N LEU A 293 -2.45 -3.50 -5.37
CA LEU A 293 -1.18 -2.80 -5.55
C LEU A 293 -0.46 -2.71 -4.20
N SER A 294 0.39 -1.70 -3.98
CA SER A 294 1.06 -1.50 -2.69
C SER A 294 0.06 -1.22 -1.57
N VAL A 295 0.33 -1.74 -0.38
CA VAL A 295 -0.45 -1.44 0.82
C VAL A 295 -0.35 0.03 1.19
N HIS A 296 0.83 0.63 1.08
CA HIS A 296 1.02 2.07 1.22
C HIS A 296 0.89 2.77 -0.14
N GLU A 297 -0.15 3.56 -0.33
CA GLU A 297 -0.39 4.31 -1.54
C GLU A 297 -0.41 5.82 -1.27
N GLY A 298 0.39 6.58 -2.02
CA GLY A 298 0.30 8.03 -2.09
C GLY A 298 -0.53 8.51 -3.31
N PRO A 299 -0.81 9.82 -3.39
CA PRO A 299 -0.24 10.92 -2.61
C PRO A 299 -0.92 11.19 -1.26
N GLN A 300 -2.07 10.56 -0.97
CA GLN A 300 -2.82 10.76 0.27
C GLN A 300 -2.11 10.12 1.47
N ASN A 301 -1.95 10.89 2.52
CA ASN A 301 -1.51 10.45 3.84
C ASN A 301 -2.12 11.33 4.93
N ILE A 302 -2.13 10.84 6.16
CA ILE A 302 -2.55 11.56 7.36
C ILE A 302 -1.35 11.52 8.32
N SER A 303 -0.55 12.62 8.35
CA SER A 303 0.67 12.73 9.17
C SER A 303 1.10 14.21 9.33
#